data_bbacbe38929a06a2ffcf8717cfa8f557
#
_entry.id   bbacbe38929a06a2ffcf8717cfa8f557
#
_cell.length_a   1.000
_cell.length_b   1.000
_cell.length_c   1.000
_cell.angle_alpha   90.00
_cell.angle_beta   90.00
_cell.angle_gamma   90.00
#
_symmetry.space_group_name_H-M   'P 1'
#
loop_
_entity.id
_entity.type
_entity.pdbx_description
1 polymer ?
#
loop_
_entity_poly.entity_id
_entity_poly.type
_entity_poly.pdbx_seq_one_letter_code
_entity_poly.pdbx_strand_id
1 'polypeptide(L)'
;MARIAGINIPNHQHAAIALTAIYGIGRSRARSICDAAGVRQSAKIKDLTDAEMDKLRESVAKFTVEGDLRRETSMNIKRLMDLGCYRGVRHKKGLPVRGQRTRTNARTRKGPRKAVRLSKSATAA
;
A
#
# COMPACT_ATOMS: atom_id res chain seq x y z
N MET A 1 21.19 5.99 -6.68
CA MET A 1 19.86 5.40 -6.80
C MET A 1 18.89 6.39 -7.45
N ALA A 2 18.01 5.89 -8.30
CA ALA A 2 16.98 6.71 -8.90
C ALA A 2 15.87 7.02 -7.87
N ARG A 3 15.31 8.21 -7.91
CA ARG A 3 14.19 8.60 -7.05
C ARG A 3 12.99 9.00 -7.90
N ILE A 4 11.83 8.42 -7.58
CA ILE A 4 10.56 8.75 -8.22
C ILE A 4 9.53 8.92 -7.10
N ALA A 5 8.76 10.00 -7.14
CA ALA A 5 7.76 10.32 -6.13
C ALA A 5 8.34 10.35 -4.70
N GLY A 6 9.61 10.74 -4.57
CA GLY A 6 10.29 10.80 -3.28
C GLY A 6 10.80 9.47 -2.75
N ILE A 7 10.66 8.38 -3.53
CA ILE A 7 11.06 7.03 -3.12
C ILE A 7 12.29 6.59 -3.92
N ASN A 8 13.25 5.99 -3.23
CA ASN A 8 14.42 5.40 -3.87
C ASN A 8 14.02 4.11 -4.58
N ILE A 9 14.27 4.07 -5.88
CA ILE A 9 13.90 2.93 -6.73
C ILE A 9 15.13 2.03 -6.87
N PRO A 10 14.99 0.69 -6.69
CA PRO A 10 16.11 -0.22 -6.90
C PRO A 10 16.64 -0.17 -8.32
N ASN A 11 17.94 0.05 -8.47
CA ASN A 11 18.58 0.16 -9.79
C ASN A 11 18.75 -1.16 -10.51
N HIS A 12 18.87 -2.25 -9.75
CA HIS A 12 19.15 -3.58 -10.30
C HIS A 12 17.89 -4.29 -10.83
N GLN A 13 16.71 -3.74 -10.60
CA GLN A 13 15.46 -4.34 -11.02
C GLN A 13 15.01 -3.82 -12.39
N HIS A 14 14.18 -4.62 -13.07
CA HIS A 14 13.51 -4.19 -14.28
C HIS A 14 12.56 -3.01 -13.97
N ALA A 15 12.38 -2.13 -14.95
CA ALA A 15 11.58 -0.91 -14.75
C ALA A 15 10.18 -1.20 -14.22
N ALA A 16 9.48 -2.18 -14.79
CA ALA A 16 8.12 -2.50 -14.36
C ALA A 16 8.08 -3.02 -12.91
N ILE A 17 9.09 -3.77 -12.50
CA ILE A 17 9.15 -4.32 -11.13
C ILE A 17 9.61 -3.24 -10.15
N ALA A 18 10.59 -2.44 -10.54
CA ALA A 18 11.12 -1.38 -9.69
C ALA A 18 10.06 -0.33 -9.34
N LEU A 19 9.17 0.00 -10.28
CA LEU A 19 8.09 0.95 -10.03
C LEU A 19 7.11 0.47 -8.97
N THR A 20 6.98 -0.83 -8.74
CA THR A 20 6.10 -1.36 -7.69
C THR A 20 6.56 -1.02 -6.28
N ALA A 21 7.80 -0.50 -6.10
CA ALA A 21 8.27 -0.02 -4.81
C ALA A 21 7.53 1.25 -4.36
N ILE A 22 6.86 1.94 -5.28
CA ILE A 22 6.08 3.13 -4.99
C ILE A 22 4.71 2.71 -4.46
N TYR A 23 4.32 3.22 -3.30
CA TYR A 23 3.00 2.92 -2.73
C TYR A 23 1.90 3.46 -3.64
N GLY A 24 1.02 2.59 -4.08
CA GLY A 24 -0.06 2.93 -5.02
C GLY A 24 0.17 2.45 -6.44
N ILE A 25 1.35 1.93 -6.74
CA ILE A 25 1.67 1.37 -8.05
C ILE A 25 1.90 -0.13 -7.89
N GLY A 26 1.01 -0.92 -8.48
CA GLY A 26 1.14 -2.36 -8.57
C GLY A 26 1.69 -2.78 -9.92
N ARG A 27 1.66 -4.07 -10.21
CA ARG A 27 2.20 -4.62 -11.47
C ARG A 27 1.51 -4.03 -12.71
N SER A 28 0.18 -3.93 -12.69
CA SER A 28 -0.59 -3.43 -13.84
C SER A 28 -0.30 -1.96 -14.12
N ARG A 29 -0.29 -1.13 -13.08
CA ARG A 29 0.04 0.29 -13.24
C ARG A 29 1.48 0.49 -13.67
N ALA A 30 2.40 -0.30 -13.15
CA ALA A 30 3.80 -0.23 -13.55
C ALA A 30 3.97 -0.52 -15.04
N ARG A 31 3.29 -1.53 -15.56
CA ARG A 31 3.31 -1.84 -16.99
C ARG A 31 2.71 -0.71 -17.82
N SER A 32 1.58 -0.17 -17.39
CA SER A 32 0.93 0.95 -18.09
C SER A 32 1.81 2.19 -18.11
N ILE A 33 2.50 2.47 -17.02
CA ILE A 33 3.42 3.60 -16.92
C ILE A 33 4.60 3.42 -17.88
N CYS A 34 5.19 2.23 -17.93
CA CYS A 34 6.27 1.93 -18.87
C CYS A 34 5.84 2.08 -20.31
N ASP A 35 4.65 1.59 -20.65
CA ASP A 35 4.10 1.70 -22.00
C ASP A 35 3.84 3.16 -22.40
N ALA A 36 3.27 3.94 -21.49
CA ALA A 36 2.99 5.36 -21.73
C ALA A 36 4.27 6.18 -21.87
N ALA A 37 5.31 5.81 -21.14
CA ALA A 37 6.60 6.50 -21.21
C ALA A 37 7.47 6.01 -22.37
N GLY A 38 7.09 4.95 -23.05
CA GLY A 38 7.87 4.37 -24.14
C GLY A 38 9.13 3.64 -23.64
N VAL A 39 9.15 3.21 -22.40
CA VAL A 39 10.28 2.50 -21.78
C VAL A 39 10.00 1.00 -21.82
N ARG A 40 11.03 0.20 -22.14
CA ARG A 40 10.90 -1.25 -22.11
C ARG A 40 10.70 -1.73 -20.67
N GLN A 41 9.70 -2.58 -20.46
CA GLN A 41 9.42 -3.14 -19.13
C GLN A 41 10.58 -3.95 -18.58
N SER A 42 11.33 -4.62 -19.45
CA SER A 42 12.46 -5.45 -19.08
C SER A 42 13.79 -4.68 -18.95
N ALA A 43 13.81 -3.39 -19.24
CA ALA A 43 15.01 -2.58 -19.07
C ALA A 43 15.27 -2.34 -17.58
N LYS A 44 16.51 -2.50 -17.15
CA LYS A 44 16.87 -2.21 -15.76
C LYS A 44 16.94 -0.70 -15.55
N ILE A 45 16.59 -0.26 -14.35
CA ILE A 45 16.59 1.18 -14.03
C ILE A 45 17.97 1.81 -14.26
N LYS A 46 19.04 1.10 -13.93
CA LYS A 46 20.40 1.62 -14.12
C LYS A 46 20.78 1.86 -15.57
N ASP A 47 20.10 1.19 -16.51
CA ASP A 47 20.38 1.29 -17.95
C ASP A 47 19.55 2.38 -18.63
N LEU A 48 18.64 3.02 -17.91
CA LEU A 48 17.79 4.06 -18.46
C LEU A 48 18.51 5.41 -18.52
N THR A 49 18.21 6.17 -19.58
CA THR A 49 18.71 7.53 -19.72
C THR A 49 17.92 8.49 -18.83
N ASP A 50 18.48 9.67 -18.55
CA ASP A 50 17.80 10.69 -17.75
C ASP A 50 16.47 11.11 -18.39
N ALA A 51 16.41 11.19 -19.72
CA ALA A 51 15.19 11.54 -20.43
C ALA A 51 14.10 10.49 -20.23
N GLU A 52 14.46 9.20 -20.23
CA GLU A 52 13.53 8.12 -19.96
C GLU A 52 13.05 8.14 -18.51
N MET A 53 13.94 8.43 -17.57
CA MET A 53 13.58 8.58 -16.15
C MET A 53 12.60 9.74 -15.96
N ASP A 54 12.81 10.86 -16.65
CA ASP A 54 11.89 11.99 -16.56
C ASP A 54 10.51 11.67 -17.11
N LYS A 55 10.44 10.89 -18.20
CA LYS A 55 9.17 10.42 -18.73
C LYS A 55 8.43 9.50 -17.76
N LEU A 56 9.17 8.65 -17.06
CA LEU A 56 8.58 7.80 -16.00
C LEU A 56 8.05 8.65 -14.87
N ARG A 57 8.78 9.67 -14.44
CA ARG A 57 8.34 10.59 -13.38
C ARG A 57 7.07 11.32 -13.78
N GLU A 58 6.97 11.80 -14.99
CA GLU A 58 5.76 12.46 -15.49
C GLU A 58 4.57 11.53 -15.49
N SER A 59 4.76 10.28 -15.92
CA SER A 59 3.69 9.29 -15.94
C SER A 59 3.24 8.91 -14.53
N VAL A 60 4.15 8.78 -13.60
CA VAL A 60 3.84 8.49 -12.19
C VAL A 60 3.08 9.65 -11.55
N ALA A 61 3.40 10.89 -11.92
CA ALA A 61 2.75 12.08 -11.37
C ALA A 61 1.25 12.15 -11.69
N LYS A 62 0.78 11.42 -12.70
CA LYS A 62 -0.65 11.35 -13.04
C LYS A 62 -1.47 10.52 -12.07
N PHE A 63 -0.83 9.74 -11.23
CA PHE A 63 -1.49 8.89 -10.23
C PHE A 63 -1.34 9.47 -8.84
N THR A 64 -2.33 9.21 -7.99
CA THR A 64 -2.21 9.51 -6.57
C THR A 64 -1.39 8.40 -5.92
N VAL A 65 -0.20 8.73 -5.42
CA VAL A 65 0.74 7.75 -4.86
C VAL A 65 1.33 8.24 -3.56
N GLU A 66 1.97 7.33 -2.83
CA GLU A 66 2.72 7.59 -1.58
C GLU A 66 1.92 8.37 -0.55
N GLY A 67 2.45 9.47 -0.05
CA GLY A 67 1.84 10.25 1.03
C GLY A 67 0.44 10.74 0.71
N ASP A 68 0.18 11.17 -0.52
CA ASP A 68 -1.14 11.63 -0.94
C ASP A 68 -2.15 10.49 -0.93
N LEU A 69 -1.75 9.30 -1.39
CA LEU A 69 -2.63 8.14 -1.36
C LEU A 69 -2.89 7.67 0.07
N ARG A 70 -1.88 7.67 0.92
CA ARG A 70 -2.05 7.31 2.34
C ARG A 70 -3.01 8.25 3.03
N ARG A 71 -2.89 9.55 2.75
CA ARG A 71 -3.78 10.56 3.29
C ARG A 71 -5.21 10.36 2.82
N GLU A 72 -5.39 10.11 1.53
CA GLU A 72 -6.71 9.84 0.94
C GLU A 72 -7.36 8.61 1.57
N THR A 73 -6.62 7.51 1.71
CA THR A 73 -7.11 6.28 2.33
C THR A 73 -7.52 6.54 3.78
N SER A 74 -6.68 7.23 4.55
CA SER A 74 -6.98 7.56 5.95
C SER A 74 -8.21 8.43 6.09
N MET A 75 -8.36 9.42 5.21
CA MET A 75 -9.53 10.30 5.20
C MET A 75 -10.81 9.56 4.85
N ASN A 76 -10.75 8.63 3.90
CA ASN A 76 -11.90 7.81 3.52
C ASN A 76 -12.36 6.93 4.67
N ILE A 77 -11.43 6.31 5.39
CA ILE A 77 -11.74 5.50 6.56
C ILE A 77 -12.32 6.37 7.68
N LYS A 78 -11.72 7.53 7.93
CA LYS A 78 -12.22 8.47 8.94
C LYS A 78 -13.64 8.93 8.62
N ARG A 79 -13.93 9.21 7.36
CA ARG A 79 -15.27 9.58 6.94
C ARG A 79 -16.29 8.49 7.27
N LEU A 80 -15.95 7.23 7.01
CA LEU A 80 -16.82 6.11 7.36
C LEU A 80 -17.07 6.03 8.87
N MET A 81 -16.04 6.25 9.67
CA MET A 81 -16.15 6.26 11.13
C MET A 81 -17.04 7.42 11.62
N ASP A 82 -16.85 8.61 11.04
CA ASP A 82 -17.62 9.80 11.41
C ASP A 82 -19.10 9.66 11.03
N LEU A 83 -19.41 8.98 9.92
CA LEU A 83 -20.78 8.68 9.52
C LEU A 83 -21.47 7.67 10.42
N GLY A 84 -20.69 6.90 11.19
CA GLY A 84 -21.24 5.88 12.07
C GLY A 84 -21.84 4.69 11.36
N CYS A 85 -21.51 4.45 10.08
CA CYS A 85 -22.01 3.31 9.33
C CYS A 85 -21.35 2.00 9.81
N TYR A 86 -21.92 0.88 9.40
CA TYR A 86 -21.38 -0.44 9.80
C TYR A 86 -19.89 -0.59 9.46
N ARG A 87 -19.51 -0.20 8.24
CA ARG A 87 -18.12 -0.26 7.81
C ARG A 87 -17.19 0.56 8.71
N GLY A 88 -17.62 1.75 9.08
CA GLY A 88 -16.88 2.62 9.99
C GLY A 88 -16.71 2.01 11.37
N VAL A 89 -17.76 1.40 11.91
CA VAL A 89 -17.72 0.72 13.20
C VAL A 89 -16.71 -0.44 13.16
N ARG A 90 -16.69 -1.20 12.07
CA ARG A 90 -15.72 -2.31 11.91
C ARG A 90 -14.28 -1.80 11.87
N HIS A 91 -14.03 -0.70 11.16
CA HIS A 91 -12.70 -0.07 11.16
C HIS A 91 -12.29 0.41 12.55
N LYS A 92 -13.20 1.02 13.27
CA LYS A 92 -12.95 1.53 14.62
C LYS A 92 -12.59 0.41 15.58
N LYS A 93 -13.24 -0.74 15.46
CA LYS A 93 -13.00 -1.90 16.32
C LYS A 93 -11.84 -2.78 15.87
N GLY A 94 -11.24 -2.50 14.70
CA GLY A 94 -10.18 -3.32 14.15
C GLY A 94 -10.64 -4.70 13.70
N LEU A 95 -11.88 -4.82 13.24
CA LEU A 95 -12.47 -6.08 12.78
C LEU A 95 -12.61 -6.10 11.26
N PRO A 96 -12.74 -7.30 10.64
CA PRO A 96 -12.95 -7.39 9.20
C PRO A 96 -14.19 -6.62 8.77
N VAL A 97 -14.07 -5.89 7.67
CA VAL A 97 -15.10 -4.96 7.18
C VAL A 97 -16.05 -5.63 6.18
N ARG A 98 -15.57 -6.68 5.51
CA ARG A 98 -16.29 -7.30 4.37
C ARG A 98 -17.08 -8.56 4.74
N GLY A 99 -17.62 -8.62 5.95
CA GLY A 99 -18.47 -9.73 6.36
C GLY A 99 -17.75 -11.06 6.59
N GLN A 100 -16.46 -11.03 6.81
CA GLN A 100 -15.67 -12.21 7.05
C GLN A 100 -15.94 -12.78 8.45
N ARG A 101 -15.76 -14.09 8.56
CA ARG A 101 -15.95 -14.78 9.83
C ARG A 101 -14.89 -14.36 10.85
N THR A 102 -15.31 -14.03 12.06
CA THR A 102 -14.40 -13.54 13.11
C THR A 102 -14.18 -14.55 14.22
N ARG A 103 -15.05 -15.56 14.33
CA ARG A 103 -15.00 -16.54 15.43
C ARG A 103 -13.72 -17.36 15.44
N THR A 104 -13.23 -17.77 14.27
CA THR A 104 -12.10 -18.68 14.15
C THR A 104 -10.84 -18.04 13.59
N ASN A 105 -10.99 -17.11 12.67
CA ASN A 105 -9.89 -16.53 11.91
C ASN A 105 -9.90 -14.99 12.03
N ALA A 106 -9.63 -14.28 10.96
CA ALA A 106 -9.53 -12.83 10.91
C ALA A 106 -8.29 -12.27 11.64
N ARG A 107 -7.21 -13.04 11.64
CA ARG A 107 -5.98 -12.67 12.36
C ARG A 107 -5.29 -11.44 11.77
N THR A 108 -5.42 -11.21 10.49
CA THR A 108 -4.82 -10.04 9.83
C THR A 108 -5.28 -8.73 10.46
N ARG A 109 -6.58 -8.63 10.76
CA ARG A 109 -7.16 -7.44 11.38
C ARG A 109 -7.05 -7.46 12.91
N LYS A 110 -7.30 -8.63 13.50
CA LYS A 110 -7.31 -8.78 14.96
C LYS A 110 -5.90 -8.91 15.55
N GLY A 111 -4.93 -9.26 14.73
CA GLY A 111 -3.58 -9.52 15.17
C GLY A 111 -3.37 -10.96 15.63
N PRO A 112 -2.14 -11.30 16.06
CA PRO A 112 -1.84 -12.65 16.54
C PRO A 112 -2.70 -13.03 17.74
N ARG A 113 -2.92 -14.32 17.91
CA ARG A 113 -3.65 -14.83 19.08
C ARG A 113 -2.89 -14.48 20.35
N LYS A 114 -3.61 -13.96 21.32
CA LYS A 114 -3.05 -13.66 22.63
C LYS A 114 -3.37 -14.79 23.59
N ALA A 115 -2.35 -15.22 24.35
CA ALA A 115 -2.56 -16.21 25.39
C ALA A 115 -3.42 -15.61 26.50
N VAL A 116 -4.35 -16.41 27.03
CA VAL A 116 -5.16 -16.01 28.16
C VAL A 116 -4.25 -16.03 29.41
N ARG A 117 -4.14 -14.90 30.09
CA ARG A 117 -3.32 -14.77 31.30
C ARG A 117 -4.16 -15.09 32.54
N LEU A 118 -4.46 -16.36 32.70
CA LEU A 118 -5.22 -16.79 33.86
C LEU A 118 -4.50 -16.49 35.17
N SER A 119 -3.19 -16.66 35.20
CA SER A 119 -2.39 -16.38 36.37
C SER A 119 -2.52 -14.92 36.83
N LYS A 120 -2.58 -13.97 35.91
CA LYS A 120 -2.77 -12.57 36.27
C LYS A 120 -4.14 -12.32 36.86
N SER A 121 -5.17 -12.91 36.30
CA SER A 121 -6.54 -12.82 36.82
C SER A 121 -6.65 -13.53 38.17
N ALA A 122 -6.08 -14.71 38.28
CA ALA A 122 -6.06 -15.48 39.50
C ALA A 122 -5.30 -14.76 40.61
N THR A 123 -4.18 -14.13 40.28
CA THR A 123 -3.41 -13.38 41.28
C THR A 123 -4.10 -12.09 41.68
N ALA A 124 -4.88 -11.49 40.79
CA ALA A 124 -5.68 -10.32 41.12
C ALA A 124 -6.86 -10.68 42.03
N ALA A 125 -7.27 -11.91 41.97
CA ALA A 125 -8.29 -12.42 42.89
C ALA A 125 -7.67 -12.87 44.19
#